data_bf6507253a62f7190d1527136da48aea
#
_entry.id   bf6507253a62f7190d1527136da48aea
#
_cell.length_a   1.000
_cell.length_b   1.000
_cell.length_c   1.000
_cell.angle_alpha   90.00
_cell.angle_beta   90.00
_cell.angle_gamma   90.00
#
_symmetry.space_group_name_H-M   'P 1'
#
loop_
_entity.id
_entity.type
_entity.pdbx_description
1 polymer ?
#
loop_
_entity_poly.entity_id
_entity_poly.type
_entity_poly.pdbx_seq_one_letter_code
_entity_poly.pdbx_strand_id
1 'polypeptide(L)'
;MIKSLAYLPLGIAAAWLASLPSGGWWVIPALCTFLFLIRKSSKPFLDSWLFGLAYFSVSLSWLYVSMHDVGGMHPVLAWFGVIALSSYLALSYGIAIKITSRIESKILLTFSIASALTLTEWLRGWVLTGFPWASLIDSQMDGPFFGWAPILGGLSCLWFWL
;
A
#
# COMPACT_ATOMS: atom_id res chain seq x y z
N MET A 1 14.26 -0.74 -16.79
CA MET A 1 14.43 0.20 -15.68
C MET A 1 13.48 1.39 -15.78
N ILE A 2 13.43 2.09 -16.93
CA ILE A 2 12.54 3.27 -17.11
C ILE A 2 11.05 2.93 -16.90
N LYS A 3 10.58 1.77 -17.37
CA LYS A 3 9.18 1.34 -17.18
C LYS A 3 8.83 1.09 -15.71
N SER A 4 9.78 0.62 -14.90
CA SER A 4 9.56 0.38 -13.47
C SER A 4 9.41 1.69 -12.68
N LEU A 5 10.08 2.77 -13.09
CA LEU A 5 9.96 4.07 -12.43
C LEU A 5 8.56 4.71 -12.57
N ALA A 6 7.76 4.27 -13.55
CA ALA A 6 6.37 4.74 -13.70
C ALA A 6 5.46 4.35 -12.53
N TYR A 7 5.84 3.35 -11.73
CA TYR A 7 5.07 2.96 -10.54
C TYR A 7 5.24 3.92 -9.36
N LEU A 8 6.32 4.73 -9.33
CA LEU A 8 6.48 5.76 -8.31
C LEU A 8 5.39 6.84 -8.38
N PRO A 9 5.18 7.54 -9.53
CA PRO A 9 4.11 8.54 -9.61
C PRO A 9 2.72 7.93 -9.39
N LEU A 10 2.49 6.67 -9.77
CA LEU A 10 1.24 5.99 -9.50
C LEU A 10 1.02 5.75 -7.99
N GLY A 11 2.06 5.37 -7.26
CA GLY A 11 2.01 5.22 -5.80
C GLY A 11 1.78 6.55 -5.09
N ILE A 12 2.45 7.63 -5.52
CA ILE A 12 2.22 8.99 -5.02
C ILE A 12 0.77 9.42 -5.24
N ALA A 13 0.27 9.22 -6.46
CA ALA A 13 -1.12 9.58 -6.80
C ALA A 13 -2.12 8.78 -5.96
N ALA A 14 -1.90 7.47 -5.77
CA ALA A 14 -2.77 6.64 -4.95
C ALA A 14 -2.79 7.09 -3.48
N ALA A 15 -1.64 7.43 -2.90
CA ALA A 15 -1.56 7.93 -1.54
C ALA A 15 -2.23 9.30 -1.38
N TRP A 16 -2.02 10.19 -2.34
CA TRP A 16 -2.67 11.50 -2.34
C TRP A 16 -4.18 11.40 -2.48
N LEU A 17 -4.66 10.55 -3.40
CA LEU A 17 -6.09 10.28 -3.56
C LEU A 17 -6.70 9.66 -2.29
N ALA A 18 -5.97 8.76 -1.62
CA ALA A 18 -6.40 8.15 -0.36
C ALA A 18 -6.54 9.18 0.79
N SER A 19 -5.79 10.27 0.74
CA SER A 19 -5.83 11.32 1.77
C SER A 19 -6.95 12.35 1.59
N LEU A 20 -7.68 12.31 0.46
CA LEU A 20 -8.82 13.20 0.23
C LEU A 20 -10.00 12.84 1.14
N PRO A 21 -10.91 13.80 1.46
CA PRO A 21 -12.11 13.52 2.27
C PRO A 21 -13.03 12.43 1.74
N SER A 22 -12.97 12.15 0.43
CA SER A 22 -13.67 11.03 -0.23
C SER A 22 -12.69 9.98 -0.78
N GLY A 23 -11.55 9.85 -0.12
CA GLY A 23 -10.39 9.06 -0.60
C GLY A 23 -10.71 7.61 -0.89
N GLY A 24 -11.61 7.00 -0.11
CA GLY A 24 -12.03 5.63 -0.31
C GLY A 24 -12.63 5.33 -1.69
N TRP A 25 -13.25 6.30 -2.34
CA TRP A 25 -13.75 6.16 -3.70
C TRP A 25 -12.67 6.31 -4.77
N TRP A 26 -11.72 7.22 -4.54
CA TRP A 26 -10.70 7.57 -5.52
C TRP A 26 -9.50 6.63 -5.53
N VAL A 27 -9.21 5.99 -4.40
CA VAL A 27 -8.12 5.03 -4.33
C VAL A 27 -8.43 3.74 -5.11
N ILE A 28 -9.72 3.39 -5.28
CA ILE A 28 -10.15 2.20 -6.04
C ILE A 28 -9.61 2.21 -7.47
N PRO A 29 -9.88 3.23 -8.31
CA PRO A 29 -9.36 3.25 -9.68
C PRO A 29 -7.82 3.29 -9.73
N ALA A 30 -7.16 3.90 -8.75
CA ALA A 30 -5.69 3.90 -8.67
C ALA A 30 -5.13 2.48 -8.44
N LEU A 31 -5.72 1.72 -7.52
CA LEU A 31 -5.35 0.32 -7.28
C LEU A 31 -5.70 -0.59 -8.45
N CYS A 32 -6.89 -0.43 -9.06
CA CYS A 32 -7.24 -1.17 -10.28
C CYS A 32 -6.23 -0.92 -11.40
N THR A 33 -5.80 0.34 -11.57
CA THR A 33 -4.77 0.69 -12.55
C THR A 33 -3.44 0.03 -12.21
N PHE A 34 -3.04 0.05 -10.95
CA PHE A 34 -1.84 -0.64 -10.48
C PHE A 34 -1.90 -2.14 -10.78
N LEU A 35 -3.01 -2.80 -10.43
CA LEU A 35 -3.18 -4.24 -10.65
C LEU A 35 -3.20 -4.60 -12.15
N PHE A 36 -3.81 -3.76 -12.98
CA PHE A 36 -3.80 -3.94 -14.43
C PHE A 36 -2.39 -3.84 -15.02
N LEU A 37 -1.61 -2.85 -14.57
CA LEU A 37 -0.25 -2.64 -15.04
C LEU A 37 0.71 -3.72 -14.55
N ILE A 38 0.61 -4.10 -13.28
CA ILE A 38 1.53 -5.07 -12.66
C ILE A 38 1.43 -6.46 -13.30
N ARG A 39 0.26 -6.85 -13.82
CA ARG A 39 0.08 -8.11 -14.55
C ARG A 39 0.89 -8.20 -15.83
N LYS A 40 1.28 -7.06 -16.41
CA LYS A 40 2.10 -6.96 -17.62
C LYS A 40 3.57 -6.72 -17.30
N SER A 41 3.93 -6.69 -16.03
CA SER A 41 5.29 -6.40 -15.59
C SER A 41 6.20 -7.61 -15.78
N SER A 42 7.41 -7.35 -16.26
CA SER A 42 8.52 -8.32 -16.26
C SER A 42 9.23 -8.45 -14.92
N LYS A 43 8.99 -7.50 -14.00
CA LYS A 43 9.63 -7.43 -12.67
C LYS A 43 8.60 -7.13 -11.58
N PRO A 44 7.60 -8.03 -11.38
CA PRO A 44 6.44 -7.74 -10.55
C PRO A 44 6.80 -7.38 -9.10
N PHE A 45 7.83 -8.00 -8.53
CA PHE A 45 8.30 -7.66 -7.18
C PHE A 45 8.81 -6.21 -7.11
N LEU A 46 9.73 -5.84 -7.99
CA LEU A 46 10.35 -4.50 -7.98
C LEU A 46 9.34 -3.40 -8.24
N ASP A 47 8.46 -3.62 -9.22
CA ASP A 47 7.45 -2.64 -9.62
C ASP A 47 6.41 -2.43 -8.51
N SER A 48 6.00 -3.50 -7.83
CA SER A 48 5.09 -3.40 -6.66
C SER A 48 5.78 -2.80 -5.46
N TRP A 49 7.06 -3.10 -5.24
CA TRP A 49 7.83 -2.48 -4.17
C TRP A 49 8.01 -0.97 -4.40
N LEU A 50 8.29 -0.53 -5.63
CA LEU A 50 8.38 0.89 -5.97
C LEU A 50 7.04 1.62 -5.80
N PHE A 51 5.94 0.99 -6.20
CA PHE A 51 4.59 1.50 -5.95
C PHE A 51 4.35 1.68 -4.44
N GLY A 52 4.59 0.62 -3.65
CA GLY A 52 4.42 0.63 -2.20
C GLY A 52 5.34 1.63 -1.51
N LEU A 53 6.61 1.73 -1.94
CA LEU A 53 7.57 2.71 -1.42
C LEU A 53 7.03 4.14 -1.58
N ALA A 54 6.55 4.49 -2.76
CA ALA A 54 5.99 5.80 -3.03
C ALA A 54 4.69 6.05 -2.24
N TYR A 55 3.79 5.06 -2.21
CA TYR A 55 2.54 5.12 -1.44
C TYR A 55 2.80 5.37 0.05
N PHE A 56 3.65 4.55 0.67
CA PHE A 56 3.95 4.68 2.10
C PHE A 56 4.76 5.93 2.43
N SER A 57 5.67 6.38 1.56
CA SER A 57 6.43 7.61 1.80
C SER A 57 5.53 8.85 1.88
N VAL A 58 4.49 8.90 1.06
CA VAL A 58 3.49 9.98 1.13
C VAL A 58 2.57 9.81 2.33
N SER A 59 2.02 8.60 2.53
CA SER A 59 1.09 8.32 3.64
C SER A 59 1.71 8.50 5.01
N LEU A 60 3.03 8.29 5.14
CA LEU A 60 3.79 8.43 6.38
C LEU A 60 4.57 9.74 6.48
N SER A 61 4.32 10.70 5.59
CA SER A 61 5.03 12.00 5.61
C SER A 61 4.86 12.77 6.93
N TRP A 62 3.75 12.54 7.65
CA TRP A 62 3.52 13.10 8.98
C TRP A 62 4.57 12.68 10.02
N LEU A 63 5.23 11.53 9.84
CA LEU A 63 6.32 11.10 10.70
C LEU A 63 7.52 12.04 10.61
N TYR A 64 7.76 12.66 9.45
CA TYR A 64 8.80 13.67 9.32
C TYR A 64 8.54 14.83 10.28
N VAL A 65 7.32 15.36 10.31
CA VAL A 65 6.93 16.44 11.23
C VAL A 65 7.15 16.01 12.67
N SER A 66 6.72 14.79 13.04
CA SER A 66 6.89 14.26 14.38
C SER A 66 8.38 14.13 14.78
N MET A 67 9.23 13.62 13.89
CA MET A 67 10.65 13.43 14.19
C MET A 67 11.46 14.73 14.12
N HIS A 68 11.19 15.59 13.14
CA HIS A 68 11.95 16.82 12.91
C HIS A 68 11.42 17.97 13.75
N ASP A 69 10.13 18.34 13.57
CA ASP A 69 9.59 19.57 14.15
C ASP A 69 9.33 19.42 15.67
N VAL A 70 8.89 18.23 16.10
CA VAL A 70 8.62 17.96 17.53
C VAL A 70 9.83 17.33 18.22
N GLY A 71 10.46 16.33 17.57
CA GLY A 71 11.58 15.57 18.15
C GLY A 71 12.95 16.22 17.98
N GLY A 72 13.07 17.34 17.24
CA GLY A 72 14.33 18.04 17.02
C GLY A 72 15.37 17.25 16.18
N MET A 73 14.97 16.20 15.50
CA MET A 73 15.87 15.38 14.69
C MET A 73 16.35 16.15 13.46
N HIS A 74 17.60 15.92 13.04
CA HIS A 74 18.14 16.55 11.83
C HIS A 74 17.28 16.17 10.59
N PRO A 75 16.92 17.11 9.69
CA PRO A 75 16.00 16.88 8.58
C PRO A 75 16.36 15.67 7.70
N VAL A 76 17.64 15.52 7.37
CA VAL A 76 18.13 14.40 6.54
C VAL A 76 17.88 13.05 7.23
N LEU A 77 18.08 12.99 8.55
CA LEU A 77 17.89 11.77 9.32
C LEU A 77 16.39 11.44 9.46
N ALA A 78 15.55 12.45 9.62
CA ALA A 78 14.09 12.28 9.67
C ALA A 78 13.55 11.73 8.33
N TRP A 79 13.97 12.29 7.19
CA TRP A 79 13.61 11.77 5.87
C TRP A 79 14.15 10.37 5.62
N PHE A 80 15.38 10.09 6.03
CA PHE A 80 15.93 8.75 5.94
C PHE A 80 15.08 7.73 6.73
N GLY A 81 14.63 8.08 7.92
CA GLY A 81 13.74 7.25 8.72
C GLY A 81 12.40 6.96 8.03
N VAL A 82 11.77 7.99 7.44
CA VAL A 82 10.51 7.82 6.68
C VAL A 82 10.71 6.90 5.49
N ILE A 83 11.77 7.11 4.70
CA ILE A 83 12.04 6.31 3.51
C ILE A 83 12.41 4.87 3.88
N ALA A 84 13.20 4.66 4.92
CA ALA A 84 13.59 3.33 5.40
C ALA A 84 12.36 2.53 5.86
N LEU A 85 11.48 3.16 6.67
CA LEU A 85 10.24 2.54 7.11
C LEU A 85 9.31 2.25 5.93
N SER A 86 9.12 3.20 5.02
CA SER A 86 8.31 3.02 3.82
C SER A 86 8.83 1.89 2.93
N SER A 87 10.15 1.78 2.80
CA SER A 87 10.81 0.71 2.05
C SER A 87 10.54 -0.67 2.69
N TYR A 88 10.63 -0.75 4.02
CA TYR A 88 10.29 -1.95 4.76
C TYR A 88 8.83 -2.36 4.56
N LEU A 89 7.89 -1.43 4.72
CA LEU A 89 6.46 -1.70 4.53
C LEU A 89 6.13 -2.09 3.08
N ALA A 90 6.80 -1.49 2.10
CA ALA A 90 6.64 -1.81 0.68
C ALA A 90 7.05 -3.24 0.32
N LEU A 91 7.90 -3.89 1.13
CA LEU A 91 8.24 -5.31 0.92
C LEU A 91 6.99 -6.20 0.94
N SER A 92 5.99 -5.86 1.76
CA SER A 92 4.72 -6.60 1.83
C SER A 92 4.02 -6.65 0.47
N TYR A 93 3.97 -5.51 -0.25
CA TYR A 93 3.41 -5.42 -1.60
C TYR A 93 4.23 -6.22 -2.62
N GLY A 94 5.55 -6.06 -2.57
CA GLY A 94 6.47 -6.81 -3.44
C GLY A 94 6.33 -8.31 -3.27
N ILE A 95 6.28 -8.80 -2.03
CA ILE A 95 6.16 -10.23 -1.70
C ILE A 95 4.78 -10.75 -2.13
N ALA A 96 3.70 -10.07 -1.77
CA ALA A 96 2.33 -10.47 -2.12
C ALA A 96 2.16 -10.65 -3.63
N ILE A 97 2.58 -9.65 -4.42
CA ILE A 97 2.46 -9.70 -5.86
C ILE A 97 3.41 -10.76 -6.49
N LYS A 98 4.63 -10.91 -5.97
CA LYS A 98 5.56 -11.92 -6.49
C LYS A 98 5.05 -13.35 -6.29
N ILE A 99 4.47 -13.66 -5.13
CA ILE A 99 3.93 -14.98 -4.83
C ILE A 99 2.77 -15.30 -5.76
N THR A 100 1.88 -14.34 -5.99
CA THR A 100 0.67 -14.51 -6.80
C THR A 100 0.93 -14.42 -8.31
N SER A 101 2.04 -13.83 -8.75
CA SER A 101 2.34 -13.57 -10.16
C SER A 101 2.43 -14.81 -11.07
N ARG A 102 2.51 -16.01 -10.49
CA ARG A 102 2.56 -17.28 -11.24
C ARG A 102 1.19 -17.87 -11.56
N ILE A 103 0.11 -17.26 -11.06
CA ILE A 103 -1.25 -17.76 -11.23
C ILE A 103 -1.78 -17.29 -12.58
N GLU A 104 -2.10 -18.24 -13.47
CA GLU A 104 -2.55 -17.95 -14.85
C GLU A 104 -4.04 -17.57 -14.90
N SER A 105 -4.87 -18.21 -14.08
CA SER A 105 -6.31 -17.94 -14.03
C SER A 105 -6.57 -16.53 -13.52
N LYS A 106 -7.31 -15.72 -14.29
CA LYS A 106 -7.62 -14.32 -13.94
C LYS A 106 -8.40 -14.21 -12.65
N ILE A 107 -9.40 -15.05 -12.47
CA ILE A 107 -10.27 -15.06 -11.27
C ILE A 107 -9.45 -15.47 -10.05
N LEU A 108 -8.72 -16.59 -10.16
CA LEU A 108 -7.90 -17.09 -9.05
C LEU A 108 -6.79 -16.10 -8.69
N LEU A 109 -6.18 -15.44 -9.68
CA LEU A 109 -5.17 -14.40 -9.45
C LEU A 109 -5.73 -13.23 -8.63
N THR A 110 -6.92 -12.75 -8.97
CA THR A 110 -7.57 -11.65 -8.24
C THR A 110 -7.79 -12.01 -6.78
N PHE A 111 -8.40 -13.17 -6.50
CA PHE A 111 -8.60 -13.63 -5.13
C PHE A 111 -7.27 -13.88 -4.39
N SER A 112 -6.27 -14.41 -5.08
CA SER A 112 -4.96 -14.66 -4.47
C SER A 112 -4.22 -13.37 -4.13
N ILE A 113 -4.31 -12.32 -4.95
CA ILE A 113 -3.75 -11.00 -4.65
C ILE A 113 -4.45 -10.40 -3.42
N ALA A 114 -5.79 -10.43 -3.38
CA ALA A 114 -6.55 -9.95 -2.23
C ALA A 114 -6.11 -10.65 -0.94
N SER A 115 -6.07 -11.98 -0.97
CA SER A 115 -5.66 -12.80 0.18
C SER A 115 -4.22 -12.52 0.61
N ALA A 116 -3.29 -12.40 -0.35
CA ALA A 116 -1.89 -12.14 -0.06
C ALA A 116 -1.69 -10.74 0.54
N LEU A 117 -2.36 -9.72 0.01
CA LEU A 117 -2.32 -8.36 0.58
C LEU A 117 -2.92 -8.33 1.99
N THR A 118 -4.10 -8.95 2.18
CA THR A 118 -4.73 -9.05 3.50
C THR A 118 -3.82 -9.74 4.50
N LEU A 119 -3.21 -10.86 4.11
CA LEU A 119 -2.29 -11.61 4.97
C LEU A 119 -1.04 -10.78 5.31
N THR A 120 -0.47 -10.07 4.35
CA THR A 120 0.71 -9.24 4.60
C THR A 120 0.38 -8.02 5.47
N GLU A 121 -0.80 -7.42 5.34
CA GLU A 121 -1.26 -6.36 6.23
C GLU A 121 -1.52 -6.88 7.65
N TRP A 122 -2.11 -8.07 7.78
CA TRP A 122 -2.29 -8.72 9.08
C TRP A 122 -0.94 -9.01 9.74
N LEU A 123 0.02 -9.58 9.01
CA LEU A 123 1.37 -9.83 9.51
C LEU A 123 2.07 -8.53 9.95
N ARG A 124 1.89 -7.44 9.25
CA ARG A 124 2.41 -6.12 9.61
C ARG A 124 1.95 -5.65 11.00
N GLY A 125 0.76 -6.05 11.42
CA GLY A 125 0.24 -5.75 12.76
C GLY A 125 0.97 -6.47 13.89
N TRP A 126 1.80 -7.48 13.58
CA TRP A 126 2.51 -8.30 14.57
C TRP A 126 4.03 -8.22 14.45
N VAL A 127 4.56 -8.14 13.23
CA VAL A 127 6.00 -8.16 12.97
C VAL A 127 6.64 -6.87 13.47
N LEU A 128 7.79 -6.97 14.15
CA LEU A 128 8.56 -5.85 14.71
C LEU A 128 7.72 -4.90 15.58
N THR A 129 6.98 -5.46 16.53
CA THR A 129 6.07 -4.75 17.47
C THR A 129 4.76 -4.27 16.83
N GLY A 130 4.55 -4.51 15.54
CA GLY A 130 3.37 -4.10 14.80
C GLY A 130 3.39 -2.63 14.35
N PHE A 131 3.09 -2.40 13.08
CA PHE A 131 2.92 -1.07 12.52
C PHE A 131 1.64 -1.03 11.67
N PRO A 132 0.47 -0.81 12.26
CA PRO A 132 -0.81 -0.89 11.56
C PRO A 132 -1.14 0.35 10.72
N TRP A 133 -0.41 1.46 10.88
CA TRP A 133 -0.70 2.71 10.16
C TRP A 133 -0.49 2.59 8.66
N ALA A 134 -1.19 3.46 7.93
CA ALA A 134 -1.21 3.50 6.46
C ALA A 134 -1.66 2.17 5.84
N SER A 135 -2.59 1.49 6.48
CA SER A 135 -3.30 0.35 5.87
C SER A 135 -4.21 0.83 4.74
N LEU A 136 -4.42 -0.01 3.74
CA LEU A 136 -5.40 0.30 2.68
C LEU A 136 -6.80 0.53 3.23
N ILE A 137 -7.15 -0.09 4.37
CA ILE A 137 -8.44 0.10 5.00
C ILE A 137 -8.61 1.51 5.57
N ASP A 138 -7.53 2.15 6.01
CA ASP A 138 -7.60 3.50 6.57
C ASP A 138 -8.17 4.48 5.53
N SER A 139 -7.90 4.24 4.24
CA SER A 139 -8.47 5.02 3.14
C SER A 139 -9.97 4.80 2.94
N GLN A 140 -10.55 3.74 3.54
CA GLN A 140 -11.96 3.38 3.37
C GLN A 140 -12.88 3.96 4.44
N MET A 141 -12.40 4.74 5.39
CA MET A 141 -13.21 5.32 6.45
C MET A 141 -14.41 6.13 5.89
N ASP A 142 -14.23 6.77 4.73
CA ASP A 142 -15.29 7.46 3.99
C ASP A 142 -15.67 6.72 2.70
N GLY A 143 -15.27 5.46 2.57
CA GLY A 143 -15.45 4.65 1.36
C GLY A 143 -16.68 3.76 1.40
N PRO A 144 -17.02 3.15 0.26
CA PRO A 144 -18.23 2.31 0.11
C PRO A 144 -18.21 1.06 0.99
N PHE A 145 -17.05 0.62 1.44
CA PHE A 145 -16.88 -0.63 2.17
C PHE A 145 -16.79 -0.44 3.69
N PHE A 146 -16.80 0.79 4.20
CA PHE A 146 -16.69 1.07 5.63
C PHE A 146 -17.78 0.38 6.47
N GLY A 147 -19.02 0.28 5.95
CA GLY A 147 -20.12 -0.38 6.63
C GLY A 147 -19.91 -1.87 6.93
N TRP A 148 -18.97 -2.53 6.24
CA TRP A 148 -18.63 -3.94 6.47
C TRP A 148 -17.55 -4.15 7.53
N ALA A 149 -16.78 -3.10 7.84
CA ALA A 149 -15.66 -3.18 8.79
C ALA A 149 -16.07 -3.68 10.19
N PRO A 150 -17.24 -3.28 10.77
CA PRO A 150 -17.66 -3.78 12.08
C PRO A 150 -18.07 -5.27 12.07
N ILE A 151 -18.50 -5.80 10.92
CA ILE A 151 -19.02 -7.16 10.79
C ILE A 151 -17.91 -8.16 10.47
N LEU A 152 -17.04 -7.81 9.55
CA LEU A 152 -16.04 -8.70 8.98
C LEU A 152 -14.61 -8.36 9.40
N GLY A 153 -14.43 -7.30 10.19
CA GLY A 153 -13.13 -6.73 10.52
C GLY A 153 -12.55 -5.91 9.38
N GLY A 154 -11.64 -5.00 9.73
CA GLY A 154 -11.06 -4.05 8.77
C GLY A 154 -10.38 -4.70 7.58
N LEU A 155 -9.67 -5.81 7.79
CA LEU A 155 -8.91 -6.49 6.73
C LEU A 155 -9.80 -7.14 5.68
N SER A 156 -11.04 -7.48 6.00
CA SER A 156 -11.97 -8.10 5.04
C SER A 156 -12.44 -7.12 3.97
N CYS A 157 -12.39 -5.82 4.22
CA CYS A 157 -12.69 -4.81 3.20
C CYS A 157 -11.79 -4.95 1.97
N LEU A 158 -10.58 -5.48 2.12
CA LEU A 158 -9.67 -5.77 0.99
C LEU A 158 -10.23 -6.83 0.04
N TRP A 159 -11.07 -7.74 0.53
CA TRP A 159 -11.72 -8.77 -0.31
C TRP A 159 -12.81 -8.23 -1.22
N PHE A 160 -13.45 -7.14 -0.83
CA PHE A 160 -14.49 -6.50 -1.65
C PHE A 160 -13.92 -5.57 -2.71
N TRP A 161 -12.60 -5.30 -2.68
CA TRP A 161 -11.92 -4.38 -3.57
C TRP A 161 -11.44 -5.00 -4.88
N LEU A 162 -11.25 -6.29 -4.91
CA LEU A 162 -10.64 -7.06 -5.99
C LEU A 162 -11.60 -8.05 -6.62
#